data_8eb299d9dd33cce735b176bdf72ca719
#
_entry.id   8eb299d9dd33cce735b176bdf72ca719
#
_cell.length_a   1.000
_cell.length_b   1.000
_cell.length_c   1.000
_cell.angle_alpha   90.00
_cell.angle_beta   90.00
_cell.angle_gamma   90.00
#
_symmetry.space_group_name_H-M   'P 1'
#
loop_
_entity.id
_entity.type
_entity.pdbx_description
1 polymer ?
#
loop_
_entity_poly.entity_id
_entity_poly.type
_entity_poly.pdbx_seq_one_letter_code
_entity_poly.pdbx_strand_id
1 'polypeptide(L)'
;MTVSGPVALVKRYHAALNQFDAAVITPMFAAEATYTSPSVGVLRGRDAIVAAMESYFTEFPDQVAEDETVELVAPNTVRCEWRLNATSTATGQPSVRRGVETLVLTEDGRILTIEVEDR
;
A
#
# COMPACT_ATOMS: atom_id res chain seq x y z
N MET A 1 14.37 10.31 -20.74
CA MET A 1 13.38 10.90 -19.85
C MET A 1 12.87 9.90 -18.85
N THR A 2 12.87 10.25 -17.62
CA THR A 2 12.32 9.38 -16.60
C THR A 2 10.86 9.72 -16.40
N VAL A 3 10.05 8.68 -16.23
CA VAL A 3 8.66 8.82 -15.88
C VAL A 3 8.46 8.48 -14.40
N SER A 4 9.56 8.46 -13.65
CA SER A 4 9.47 8.21 -12.23
C SER A 4 9.11 9.50 -11.53
N GLY A 5 8.04 9.50 -10.83
CA GLY A 5 7.59 10.56 -9.97
C GLY A 5 6.77 9.92 -8.88
N PRO A 6 6.30 10.71 -7.89
CA PRO A 6 5.54 10.15 -6.78
C PRO A 6 4.33 9.34 -7.22
N VAL A 7 3.55 9.83 -8.17
CA VAL A 7 2.36 9.12 -8.65
C VAL A 7 2.74 7.80 -9.33
N ALA A 8 3.77 7.82 -10.17
CA ALA A 8 4.22 6.61 -10.86
C ALA A 8 4.74 5.57 -9.87
N LEU A 9 5.46 5.99 -8.84
CA LEU A 9 5.94 5.09 -7.79
C LEU A 9 4.78 4.42 -7.06
N VAL A 10 3.76 5.19 -6.68
CA VAL A 10 2.60 4.66 -5.98
C VAL A 10 1.84 3.66 -6.84
N LYS A 11 1.69 3.94 -8.13
CA LYS A 11 1.04 3.00 -9.05
C LYS A 11 1.82 1.70 -9.18
N ARG A 12 3.15 1.76 -9.23
CA ARG A 12 3.99 0.55 -9.25
C ARG A 12 3.87 -0.23 -7.94
N TYR A 13 3.80 0.47 -6.82
CA TYR A 13 3.61 -0.14 -5.51
C TYR A 13 2.27 -0.90 -5.46
N HIS A 14 1.18 -0.27 -5.88
CA HIS A 14 -0.14 -0.92 -5.92
C HIS A 14 -0.16 -2.11 -6.89
N ALA A 15 0.49 -2.01 -8.02
CA ALA A 15 0.59 -3.13 -8.96
C ALA A 15 1.34 -4.31 -8.35
N ALA A 16 2.42 -4.05 -7.61
CA ALA A 16 3.17 -5.09 -6.92
C ALA A 16 2.36 -5.75 -5.80
N LEU A 17 1.54 -4.96 -5.10
CA LEU A 17 0.61 -5.51 -4.10
C LEU A 17 -0.37 -6.49 -4.72
N ASN A 18 -0.92 -6.17 -5.89
CA ASN A 18 -1.85 -7.05 -6.59
C ASN A 18 -1.18 -8.33 -7.12
N GLN A 19 0.14 -8.31 -7.26
CA GLN A 19 0.94 -9.47 -7.69
C GLN A 19 1.51 -10.25 -6.50
N PHE A 20 1.27 -9.78 -5.27
CA PHE A 20 1.78 -10.41 -4.04
C PHE A 20 3.32 -10.51 -4.05
N ASP A 21 3.98 -9.51 -4.60
CA ASP A 21 5.43 -9.53 -4.83
C ASP A 21 6.18 -8.74 -3.77
N ALA A 22 6.41 -9.37 -2.61
CA ALA A 22 7.12 -8.75 -1.50
C ALA A 22 8.56 -8.37 -1.87
N ALA A 23 9.20 -9.12 -2.76
CA ALA A 23 10.56 -8.81 -3.17
C ALA A 23 10.65 -7.49 -3.94
N VAL A 24 9.62 -7.15 -4.71
CA VAL A 24 9.54 -5.86 -5.42
C VAL A 24 9.15 -4.75 -4.46
N ILE A 25 8.24 -5.02 -3.53
CA ILE A 25 7.72 -4.03 -2.60
C ILE A 25 8.78 -3.57 -1.59
N THR A 26 9.56 -4.51 -1.06
CA THR A 26 10.51 -4.23 0.02
C THR A 26 11.44 -3.05 -0.28
N PRO A 27 12.12 -2.98 -1.42
CA PRO A 27 13.03 -1.85 -1.69
C PRO A 27 12.31 -0.52 -1.96
N MET A 28 10.98 -0.55 -2.14
CA MET A 28 10.22 0.68 -2.32
C MET A 28 10.04 1.46 -1.03
N PHE A 29 10.21 0.80 0.13
CA PHE A 29 10.09 1.44 1.43
C PHE A 29 11.43 1.95 1.96
N ALA A 30 11.40 3.11 2.60
CA ALA A 30 12.52 3.55 3.44
C ALA A 30 12.63 2.61 4.65
N ALA A 31 13.84 2.42 5.16
CA ALA A 31 14.06 1.50 6.28
C ALA A 31 13.25 1.90 7.53
N GLU A 32 13.08 3.20 7.76
CA GLU A 32 12.36 3.78 8.89
C GLU A 32 10.87 4.04 8.61
N ALA A 33 10.34 3.52 7.51
CA ALA A 33 8.96 3.77 7.10
C ALA A 33 7.94 3.39 8.18
N THR A 34 6.79 4.07 8.18
CA THR A 34 5.66 3.76 9.06
C THR A 34 4.41 3.55 8.23
N TYR A 35 3.54 2.69 8.75
CA TYR A 35 2.26 2.37 8.12
C TYR A 35 1.18 2.41 9.19
N THR A 36 0.12 3.16 8.96
CA THR A 36 -0.98 3.30 9.91
C THR A 36 -2.30 3.00 9.20
N SER A 37 -3.08 2.11 9.78
CA SER A 37 -4.43 1.82 9.28
C SER A 37 -5.34 1.39 10.42
N PRO A 38 -6.68 1.47 10.23
CA PRO A 38 -7.61 1.00 11.25
C PRO A 38 -7.49 -0.50 11.54
N SER A 39 -7.06 -1.29 10.55
CA SER A 39 -7.00 -2.75 10.70
C SER A 39 -5.77 -3.25 11.44
N VAL A 40 -4.63 -2.56 11.33
CA VAL A 40 -3.37 -3.03 11.91
C VAL A 40 -2.76 -2.06 12.93
N GLY A 41 -3.35 -0.87 13.09
CA GLY A 41 -2.77 0.16 13.95
C GLY A 41 -1.53 0.78 13.31
N VAL A 42 -0.46 0.94 14.09
CA VAL A 42 0.78 1.55 13.63
C VAL A 42 1.86 0.48 13.51
N LEU A 43 2.42 0.35 12.31
CA LEU A 43 3.58 -0.50 12.04
C LEU A 43 4.80 0.40 11.82
N ARG A 44 5.90 0.08 12.49
CA ARG A 44 7.12 0.89 12.41
C ARG A 44 8.25 0.06 11.84
N GLY A 45 8.89 0.60 10.81
CA GLY A 45 9.99 -0.04 10.13
C GLY A 45 9.56 -0.90 8.95
N ARG A 46 10.40 -0.90 7.93
CA ARG A 46 10.15 -1.62 6.69
C ARG A 46 9.88 -3.11 6.90
N ASP A 47 10.66 -3.75 7.78
CA ASP A 47 10.53 -5.20 7.99
C ASP A 47 9.18 -5.56 8.60
N ALA A 48 8.70 -4.76 9.56
CA ALA A 48 7.39 -4.97 10.17
C ALA A 48 6.25 -4.78 9.15
N ILE A 49 6.39 -3.77 8.29
CA ILE A 49 5.40 -3.49 7.25
C ILE A 49 5.32 -4.64 6.25
N VAL A 50 6.47 -5.11 5.76
CA VAL A 50 6.52 -6.20 4.78
C VAL A 50 6.00 -7.51 5.39
N ALA A 51 6.35 -7.80 6.64
CA ALA A 51 5.83 -8.98 7.33
C ALA A 51 4.30 -8.96 7.44
N ALA A 52 3.72 -7.81 7.76
CA ALA A 52 2.27 -7.66 7.81
C ALA A 52 1.63 -7.85 6.43
N MET A 53 2.26 -7.36 5.37
CA MET A 53 1.78 -7.55 4.00
C MET A 53 1.80 -9.03 3.61
N GLU A 54 2.85 -9.75 3.95
CA GLU A 54 2.95 -11.18 3.65
C GLU A 54 1.86 -11.97 4.37
N SER A 55 1.58 -11.63 5.63
CA SER A 55 0.47 -12.22 6.37
C SER A 55 -0.87 -11.94 5.69
N TYR A 56 -1.06 -10.72 5.22
CA TYR A 56 -2.28 -10.33 4.52
C TYR A 56 -2.44 -11.12 3.21
N PHE A 57 -1.37 -11.28 2.45
CA PHE A 57 -1.40 -12.06 1.20
C PHE A 57 -1.78 -13.51 1.45
N THR A 58 -1.33 -14.08 2.58
CA THR A 58 -1.67 -15.45 2.96
C THR A 58 -3.15 -15.59 3.29
N GLU A 59 -3.71 -14.63 4.01
CA GLU A 59 -5.12 -14.65 4.38
C GLU A 59 -6.04 -14.32 3.20
N PHE A 60 -5.64 -13.42 2.31
CA PHE A 60 -6.44 -12.94 1.20
C PHE A 60 -5.72 -13.16 -0.14
N PRO A 61 -5.52 -14.44 -0.54
CA PRO A 61 -4.72 -14.74 -1.73
C PRO A 61 -5.36 -14.32 -3.04
N ASP A 62 -6.65 -13.97 -3.03
CA ASP A 62 -7.39 -13.52 -4.20
C ASP A 62 -7.64 -12.01 -4.21
N GLN A 63 -6.98 -11.26 -3.32
CA GLN A 63 -7.25 -9.83 -3.21
C GLN A 63 -6.89 -9.09 -4.50
N VAL A 64 -7.76 -8.16 -4.88
CA VAL A 64 -7.53 -7.23 -5.98
C VAL A 64 -7.90 -5.84 -5.49
N ALA A 65 -6.95 -4.92 -5.58
CA ALA A 65 -7.16 -3.52 -5.27
C ALA A 65 -7.15 -2.71 -6.56
N GLU A 66 -8.11 -1.80 -6.69
CA GLU A 66 -8.22 -0.91 -7.84
C GLU A 66 -8.16 0.52 -7.34
N ASP A 67 -7.31 1.32 -7.98
CA ASP A 67 -7.25 2.76 -7.70
C ASP A 67 -8.39 3.46 -8.42
N GLU A 68 -9.19 4.21 -7.66
CA GLU A 68 -10.20 5.10 -8.24
C GLU A 68 -9.59 6.45 -8.55
N THR A 69 -8.71 6.96 -7.67
CA THR A 69 -7.95 8.19 -7.89
C THR A 69 -6.53 8.02 -7.36
N VAL A 70 -5.56 8.65 -8.02
CA VAL A 70 -4.19 8.76 -7.56
C VAL A 70 -3.73 10.19 -7.86
N GLU A 71 -3.54 11.00 -6.83
CA GLU A 71 -3.28 12.43 -6.99
C GLU A 71 -2.05 12.88 -6.21
N LEU A 72 -1.24 13.72 -6.83
CA LEU A 72 -0.16 14.42 -6.15
C LEU A 72 -0.77 15.63 -5.44
N VAL A 73 -0.72 15.64 -4.10
CA VAL A 73 -1.32 16.71 -3.29
C VAL A 73 -0.29 17.65 -2.66
N ALA A 74 0.98 17.25 -2.68
CA ALA A 74 2.13 18.06 -2.26
C ALA A 74 3.36 17.49 -2.98
N PRO A 75 4.52 18.17 -2.96
CA PRO A 75 5.68 17.72 -3.75
C PRO A 75 6.08 16.25 -3.55
N ASN A 76 5.92 15.73 -2.34
CA ASN A 76 6.28 14.34 -2.03
C ASN A 76 5.11 13.55 -1.43
N THR A 77 3.88 14.00 -1.63
CA THR A 77 2.71 13.40 -1.00
C THR A 77 1.68 13.03 -2.06
N VAL A 78 1.27 11.77 -2.06
CA VAL A 78 0.27 11.22 -2.98
C VAL A 78 -0.92 10.76 -2.17
N ARG A 79 -2.13 11.08 -2.63
CA ARG A 79 -3.38 10.64 -2.04
C ARG A 79 -4.11 9.77 -3.03
N CYS A 80 -4.56 8.62 -2.57
CA CYS A 80 -5.28 7.64 -3.39
C CYS A 80 -6.62 7.31 -2.79
N GLU A 81 -7.62 7.11 -3.65
CA GLU A 81 -8.86 6.45 -3.27
C GLU A 81 -8.87 5.09 -3.97
N TRP A 82 -9.20 4.04 -3.23
CA TRP A 82 -9.15 2.69 -3.76
C TRP A 82 -10.32 1.83 -3.27
N ARG A 83 -10.52 0.73 -3.98
CA ARG A 83 -11.51 -0.29 -3.67
C ARG A 83 -10.82 -1.64 -3.69
N LEU A 84 -11.08 -2.45 -2.69
CA LEU A 84 -10.45 -3.75 -2.54
C LEU A 84 -11.52 -4.83 -2.44
N ASN A 85 -11.33 -5.90 -3.20
CA ASN A 85 -12.15 -7.11 -3.14
C ASN A 85 -11.25 -8.28 -2.76
N ALA A 86 -11.69 -9.07 -1.78
CA ALA A 86 -10.91 -10.21 -1.30
C ALA A 86 -11.84 -11.23 -0.64
N THR A 87 -11.34 -12.46 -0.50
CA THR A 87 -12.03 -13.52 0.27
C THR A 87 -11.09 -14.02 1.35
N SER A 88 -11.54 -13.99 2.61
CA SER A 88 -10.74 -14.47 3.73
C SER A 88 -10.66 -15.99 3.72
N THR A 89 -9.46 -16.54 3.76
CA THR A 89 -9.27 -18.00 3.91
C THR A 89 -9.65 -18.48 5.30
N ALA A 90 -9.63 -17.57 6.29
CA ALA A 90 -10.00 -17.91 7.66
C ALA A 90 -11.51 -18.11 7.84
N THR A 91 -12.32 -17.33 7.11
CA THR A 91 -13.79 -17.35 7.27
C THR A 91 -14.53 -17.80 6.02
N GLY A 92 -13.90 -17.76 4.84
CA GLY A 92 -14.55 -18.02 3.56
C GLY A 92 -15.47 -16.89 3.10
N GLN A 93 -15.49 -15.78 3.81
CA GLN A 93 -16.41 -14.67 3.51
C GLN A 93 -15.77 -13.66 2.56
N PRO A 94 -16.54 -13.14 1.59
CA PRO A 94 -16.04 -12.05 0.75
C PRO A 94 -15.95 -10.75 1.56
N SER A 95 -14.95 -9.95 1.22
CA SER A 95 -14.72 -8.64 1.83
C SER A 95 -14.60 -7.60 0.72
N VAL A 96 -15.38 -6.54 0.83
CA VAL A 96 -15.26 -5.37 -0.06
C VAL A 96 -14.96 -4.18 0.82
N ARG A 97 -13.84 -3.52 0.55
CA ARG A 97 -13.41 -2.36 1.32
C ARG A 97 -13.14 -1.19 0.39
N ARG A 98 -13.39 0.00 0.88
CA ARG A 98 -12.98 1.25 0.24
C ARG A 98 -12.14 2.03 1.22
N GLY A 99 -11.16 2.72 0.72
CA GLY A 99 -10.30 3.50 1.57
C GLY A 99 -9.66 4.68 0.85
N VAL A 100 -9.06 5.53 1.68
CA VAL A 100 -8.20 6.62 1.24
C VAL A 100 -6.83 6.36 1.84
N GLU A 101 -5.82 6.46 1.02
CA GLU A 101 -4.45 6.24 1.43
C GLU A 101 -3.63 7.49 1.11
N THR A 102 -2.87 7.97 2.10
CA THR A 102 -1.94 9.07 1.91
C THR A 102 -0.52 8.55 2.09
N LEU A 103 0.30 8.75 1.09
CA LEU A 103 1.69 8.29 1.09
C LEU A 103 2.61 9.49 1.01
N VAL A 104 3.57 9.56 1.94
CA VAL A 104 4.64 10.56 1.91
C VAL A 104 5.91 9.84 1.47
N LEU A 105 6.59 10.40 0.48
CA LEU A 105 7.80 9.81 -0.10
C LEU A 105 9.02 10.60 0.33
N THR A 106 10.16 9.92 0.35
CA THR A 106 11.46 10.59 0.54
C THR A 106 11.87 11.28 -0.75
N GLU A 107 12.86 12.17 -0.66
CA GLU A 107 13.38 12.88 -1.84
C GLU A 107 14.00 11.91 -2.86
N ASP A 108 14.54 10.79 -2.39
CA ASP A 108 15.13 9.78 -3.28
C ASP A 108 14.11 8.76 -3.80
N GLY A 109 12.81 9.01 -3.55
CA GLY A 109 11.75 8.21 -4.16
C GLY A 109 11.43 6.91 -3.45
N ARG A 110 11.49 6.88 -2.12
CA ARG A 110 11.06 5.74 -1.31
C ARG A 110 9.83 6.13 -0.48
N ILE A 111 9.03 5.15 -0.14
CA ILE A 111 7.84 5.37 0.69
C ILE A 111 8.29 5.53 2.14
N LEU A 112 7.95 6.66 2.74
CA LEU A 112 8.31 6.98 4.12
C LEU A 112 7.14 6.76 5.08
N THR A 113 5.95 7.24 4.74
CA THR A 113 4.76 7.02 5.56
C THR A 113 3.58 6.64 4.69
N ILE A 114 2.75 5.76 5.23
CA ILE A 114 1.44 5.44 4.66
C ILE A 114 0.42 5.58 5.77
N GLU A 115 -0.65 6.32 5.48
CA GLU A 115 -1.81 6.41 6.36
C GLU A 115 -3.04 5.99 5.57
N VAL A 116 -3.78 5.04 6.11
CA VAL A 116 -4.99 4.48 5.49
C VAL A 116 -6.19 4.81 6.35
N GLU A 117 -7.25 5.28 5.69
CA GLU A 117 -8.55 5.52 6.32
C GLU A 117 -9.60 4.72 5.56
N ASP A 118 -10.49 4.06 6.28
CA ASP A 118 -11.63 3.37 5.66
C ASP A 118 -12.70 4.37 5.25
N ARG A 119 -13.39 4.03 4.17
CA ARG A 119 -14.52 4.81 3.67
C ARG A 119 -15.80 4.01 3.56
#